data_7080026e2f3781d11bcbef98c873d88e
#
_entry.id   7080026e2f3781d11bcbef98c873d88e
#
_cell.length_a   1.000
_cell.length_b   1.000
_cell.length_c   1.000
_cell.angle_alpha   90.00
_cell.angle_beta   90.00
_cell.angle_gamma   90.00
#
_symmetry.space_group_name_H-M   'P 1'
#
loop_
_entity.id
_entity.type
_entity.pdbx_description
1 polymer ?
#
loop_
_entity_poly.entity_id
_entity_poly.type
_entity_poly.pdbx_seq_one_letter_code
_entity_poly.pdbx_strand_id
1 'polypeptide(L)'
;RQRQMCIRDSGKPGCTVGCDCDRYMEVWNNVFTQFENDGNGNYTTLKQKNIDTGMGLERLAVVVQDVDSIFDVDTICALRNLVCKISGKEYEKNYNDDVSIRLITDHIRSATFMISDGIMPTNEGRGYVLRRLIRRAARHGRLLGIEGTFLAKLSEEVINGSKAGYPELEEKKEFIFKVLTNEENQFNKTIDQGLRI
;
A
#
# COMPACT_ATOMS: atom_id res chain seq x y z
N ARG A 1 16.64 6.05 19.41
CA ARG A 1 15.29 6.12 19.99
C ARG A 1 14.30 6.07 18.85
N GLN A 2 13.44 5.06 18.86
CA GLN A 2 12.26 5.01 18.00
C GLN A 2 11.40 6.24 18.28
N ARG A 3 11.13 7.06 17.27
CA ARG A 3 10.09 8.07 17.36
C ARG A 3 8.79 7.38 17.01
N GLN A 4 7.96 7.17 18.00
CA GLN A 4 6.61 6.63 17.82
C GLN A 4 5.64 7.80 17.89
N MET A 5 4.74 7.85 16.92
CA MET A 5 3.70 8.85 16.84
C MET A 5 2.46 8.37 17.57
N CYS A 6 1.86 9.23 18.40
CA CYS A 6 0.62 8.95 19.08
C CYS A 6 -0.55 9.19 18.12
N ILE A 7 -1.18 8.11 17.60
CA ILE A 7 -2.24 8.19 16.59
C ILE A 7 -3.62 8.05 17.24
N ARG A 8 -3.74 7.28 18.31
CA ARG A 8 -5.00 7.05 19.05
C ARG A 8 -4.73 6.86 20.52
N ASP A 9 -5.66 7.33 21.35
CA ASP A 9 -5.69 6.95 22.75
C ASP A 9 -6.53 5.67 22.89
N SER A 10 -5.94 4.60 23.44
CA SER A 10 -6.67 3.35 23.69
C SER A 10 -7.69 3.48 24.82
N GLY A 11 -7.65 4.58 25.57
CA GLY A 11 -8.45 4.78 26.77
C GLY A 11 -8.14 3.78 27.90
N LYS A 12 -7.14 2.92 27.74
CA LYS A 12 -6.78 1.91 28.74
C LYS A 12 -5.75 2.47 29.71
N PRO A 13 -5.92 2.29 31.03
CA PRO A 13 -4.90 2.62 32.01
C PRO A 13 -3.60 1.86 31.70
N GLY A 14 -2.45 2.55 31.72
CA GLY A 14 -1.15 1.93 31.48
C GLY A 14 -0.73 1.84 30.01
N CYS A 15 -1.43 2.50 29.08
CA CYS A 15 -0.99 2.58 27.69
C CYS A 15 0.35 3.31 27.59
N THR A 16 1.38 2.58 27.19
CA THR A 16 2.76 3.07 27.05
C THR A 16 3.32 2.72 25.68
N VAL A 17 4.52 3.23 25.36
CA VAL A 17 5.30 2.81 24.19
C VAL A 17 5.48 1.29 24.20
N GLY A 18 5.12 0.63 23.08
CA GLY A 18 5.13 -0.84 22.96
C GLY A 18 3.79 -1.52 23.21
N CYS A 19 2.72 -0.75 23.46
CA CYS A 19 1.36 -1.27 23.54
C CYS A 19 0.82 -1.60 22.13
N ASP A 20 0.12 -2.73 21.96
CA ASP A 20 -0.48 -3.18 20.69
C ASP A 20 -1.78 -2.42 20.30
N CYS A 21 -2.00 -1.23 20.86
CA CYS A 21 -3.23 -0.46 20.65
C CYS A 21 -3.18 0.54 19.49
N ASP A 22 -2.15 0.49 18.66
CA ASP A 22 -1.89 1.42 17.54
C ASP A 22 -1.74 2.91 17.93
N ARG A 23 -1.69 3.22 19.23
CA ARG A 23 -1.43 4.57 19.72
C ARG A 23 -0.02 5.04 19.33
N TYR A 24 0.92 4.10 19.35
CA TYR A 24 2.31 4.34 19.00
C TYR A 24 2.64 3.59 17.72
N MET A 25 2.97 4.32 16.66
CA MET A 25 3.40 3.75 15.39
C MET A 25 4.91 3.93 15.22
N GLU A 26 5.59 2.84 14.88
CA GLU A 26 7.01 2.88 14.55
C GLU A 26 7.21 3.62 13.22
N VAL A 27 7.99 4.69 13.23
CA VAL A 27 8.38 5.45 12.04
C VAL A 27 9.74 5.02 11.54
N TRP A 28 10.67 4.72 12.45
CA TRP A 28 12.05 4.40 12.15
C TRP A 28 12.56 3.31 13.09
N ASN A 29 13.08 2.23 12.53
CA ASN A 29 13.68 1.10 13.24
C ASN A 29 15.19 1.09 13.02
N ASN A 30 15.97 0.98 14.11
CA ASN A 30 17.41 0.86 14.08
C ASN A 30 17.81 -0.40 14.84
N VAL A 31 18.42 -1.36 14.13
CA VAL A 31 18.93 -2.62 14.68
C VAL A 31 20.45 -2.57 14.77
N PHE A 32 20.95 -2.72 15.98
CA PHE A 32 22.39 -2.75 16.24
C PHE A 32 22.87 -4.19 16.27
N THR A 33 23.67 -4.60 15.27
CA THR A 33 24.24 -5.94 15.18
C THR A 33 25.66 -5.92 15.66
N GLN A 34 25.92 -6.63 16.77
CA GLN A 34 27.21 -6.69 17.44
C GLN A 34 27.78 -8.10 17.45
N PHE A 35 26.94 -9.13 17.31
CA PHE A 35 27.32 -10.52 17.43
C PHE A 35 26.91 -11.30 16.19
N GLU A 36 27.69 -12.33 15.87
CA GLU A 36 27.40 -13.37 14.89
C GLU A 36 27.01 -14.66 15.63
N ASN A 37 25.93 -15.31 15.18
CA ASN A 37 25.48 -16.60 15.68
C ASN A 37 26.02 -17.72 14.78
N ASP A 38 26.69 -18.71 15.33
CA ASP A 38 27.22 -19.87 14.60
C ASP A 38 26.16 -20.93 14.24
N GLY A 39 24.89 -20.68 14.56
CA GLY A 39 23.78 -21.63 14.36
C GLY A 39 23.65 -22.67 15.48
N ASN A 40 24.60 -22.76 16.38
CA ASN A 40 24.59 -23.70 17.52
C ASN A 40 24.29 -22.98 18.85
N GLY A 41 23.95 -21.71 18.79
CA GLY A 41 23.65 -20.91 19.97
C GLY A 41 24.85 -20.16 20.57
N ASN A 42 26.03 -20.25 19.95
CA ASN A 42 27.18 -19.47 20.38
C ASN A 42 27.23 -18.13 19.64
N TYR A 43 27.59 -17.08 20.37
CA TYR A 43 27.67 -15.72 19.85
C TYR A 43 29.11 -15.22 19.93
N THR A 44 29.67 -14.85 18.78
CA THR A 44 31.00 -14.22 18.69
C THR A 44 30.86 -12.76 18.31
N THR A 45 31.72 -11.90 18.82
CA THR A 45 31.70 -10.48 18.48
C THR A 45 32.16 -10.27 17.05
N LEU A 46 31.34 -9.55 16.26
CA LEU A 46 31.67 -9.15 14.89
C LEU A 46 32.95 -8.29 14.88
N LYS A 47 33.82 -8.53 13.89
CA LYS A 47 34.99 -7.67 13.64
C LYS A 47 34.57 -6.23 13.34
N GLN A 48 33.44 -6.05 12.62
CA GLN A 48 32.83 -4.77 12.31
C GLN A 48 31.39 -4.80 12.79
N LYS A 49 31.04 -3.91 13.71
CA LYS A 49 29.68 -3.72 14.18
C LYS A 49 28.86 -3.01 13.12
N ASN A 50 27.62 -3.42 12.95
CA ASN A 50 26.72 -2.89 11.94
C ASN A 50 25.48 -2.27 12.58
N ILE A 51 24.91 -1.28 11.89
CA ILE A 51 23.59 -0.75 12.17
C ILE A 51 22.76 -0.98 10.93
N ASP A 52 21.69 -1.76 11.07
CA ASP A 52 20.69 -1.92 10.05
C ASP A 52 19.50 -1.01 10.37
N THR A 53 19.04 -0.24 9.41
CA THR A 53 18.00 0.76 9.63
C THR A 53 16.92 0.69 8.56
N GLY A 54 15.66 0.77 9.02
CA GLY A 54 14.49 0.82 8.16
C GLY A 54 13.55 1.94 8.58
N MET A 55 13.08 2.72 7.61
CA MET A 55 12.18 3.84 7.86
C MET A 55 11.01 3.81 6.88
N GLY A 56 9.78 3.98 7.39
CA GLY A 56 8.61 4.13 6.55
C GLY A 56 8.51 5.55 6.00
N LEU A 57 8.68 5.72 4.67
CA LEU A 57 8.61 7.04 4.03
C LEU A 57 7.27 7.73 4.30
N GLU A 58 6.16 7.04 4.08
CA GLU A 58 4.83 7.58 4.29
C GLU A 58 4.56 7.88 5.77
N ARG A 59 5.06 7.04 6.68
CA ARG A 59 4.94 7.28 8.12
C ARG A 59 5.74 8.52 8.55
N LEU A 60 6.93 8.72 7.97
CA LEU A 60 7.70 9.95 8.20
C LEU A 60 6.96 11.17 7.63
N ALA A 61 6.40 11.05 6.42
CA ALA A 61 5.66 12.12 5.77
C ALA A 61 4.43 12.56 6.61
N VAL A 62 3.70 11.62 7.22
CA VAL A 62 2.61 11.93 8.18
C VAL A 62 3.10 12.85 9.29
N VAL A 63 4.29 12.56 9.86
CA VAL A 63 4.85 13.37 10.96
C VAL A 63 5.30 14.75 10.47
N VAL A 64 5.94 14.81 9.30
CA VAL A 64 6.51 16.07 8.77
C VAL A 64 5.41 16.99 8.22
N GLN A 65 4.37 16.42 7.62
CA GLN A 65 3.23 17.18 7.07
C GLN A 65 2.15 17.46 8.12
N ASP A 66 2.30 16.92 9.35
CA ASP A 66 1.35 17.09 10.45
C ASP A 66 -0.08 16.70 10.06
N VAL A 67 -0.22 15.52 9.46
CA VAL A 67 -1.52 14.95 9.04
C VAL A 67 -1.88 13.71 9.86
N ASP A 68 -3.17 13.36 9.92
CA ASP A 68 -3.66 12.30 10.81
C ASP A 68 -3.47 10.88 10.24
N SER A 69 -3.34 10.74 8.93
CA SER A 69 -3.27 9.45 8.25
C SER A 69 -2.28 9.45 7.08
N ILE A 70 -1.74 8.27 6.76
CA ILE A 70 -0.94 8.09 5.54
C ILE A 70 -1.75 8.41 4.27
N PHE A 71 -3.08 8.30 4.34
CA PHE A 71 -3.97 8.63 3.21
C PHE A 71 -4.16 10.13 3.02
N ASP A 72 -3.68 10.95 3.95
CA ASP A 72 -3.72 12.43 3.90
C ASP A 72 -2.37 13.03 3.48
N VAL A 73 -1.31 12.21 3.42
CA VAL A 73 -0.01 12.61 2.84
C VAL A 73 -0.21 13.02 1.37
N ASP A 74 0.42 14.09 0.95
CA ASP A 74 0.22 14.76 -0.34
C ASP A 74 0.16 13.81 -1.56
N THR A 75 1.14 12.95 -1.72
CA THR A 75 1.23 11.99 -2.84
C THR A 75 0.13 10.93 -2.82
N ILE A 76 -0.30 10.51 -1.63
CA ILE A 76 -1.35 9.49 -1.45
C ILE A 76 -2.73 10.14 -1.51
N CYS A 77 -2.86 11.34 -0.96
CA CYS A 77 -4.10 12.12 -0.98
C CYS A 77 -4.57 12.40 -2.41
N ALA A 78 -3.67 12.72 -3.34
CA ALA A 78 -4.00 12.92 -4.75
C ALA A 78 -4.66 11.67 -5.37
N LEU A 79 -4.08 10.50 -5.15
CA LEU A 79 -4.61 9.22 -5.61
C LEU A 79 -5.95 8.88 -4.94
N ARG A 80 -6.07 9.05 -3.61
CA ARG A 80 -7.31 8.87 -2.86
C ARG A 80 -8.44 9.76 -3.43
N ASN A 81 -8.14 11.02 -3.67
CA ASN A 81 -9.09 11.97 -4.23
C ASN A 81 -9.53 11.60 -5.65
N LEU A 82 -8.63 10.99 -6.44
CA LEU A 82 -8.98 10.47 -7.75
C LEU A 82 -9.95 9.28 -7.64
N VAL A 83 -9.76 8.38 -6.66
CA VAL A 83 -10.73 7.30 -6.37
C VAL A 83 -12.09 7.88 -6.01
N CYS A 84 -12.14 8.89 -5.13
CA CYS A 84 -13.37 9.60 -4.77
C CYS A 84 -14.06 10.20 -6.01
N LYS A 85 -13.29 10.88 -6.87
CA LYS A 85 -13.81 11.51 -8.10
C LYS A 85 -14.40 10.48 -9.08
N ILE A 86 -13.74 9.32 -9.23
CA ILE A 86 -14.23 8.26 -10.15
C ILE A 86 -15.48 7.60 -9.60
N SER A 87 -15.54 7.37 -8.29
CA SER A 87 -16.68 6.71 -7.63
C SER A 87 -17.86 7.65 -7.34
N GLY A 88 -17.66 8.97 -7.38
CA GLY A 88 -18.63 9.95 -6.91
C GLY A 88 -18.88 9.93 -5.41
N LYS A 89 -17.96 9.33 -4.63
CA LYS A 89 -18.04 9.22 -3.18
C LYS A 89 -17.17 10.27 -2.50
N GLU A 90 -17.61 10.71 -1.33
CA GLU A 90 -16.85 11.62 -0.48
C GLU A 90 -16.14 10.82 0.63
N TYR A 91 -14.86 11.11 0.83
CA TYR A 91 -14.05 10.50 1.89
C TYR A 91 -14.49 11.04 3.27
N GLU A 92 -14.44 10.19 4.31
CA GLU A 92 -14.86 10.48 5.69
C GLU A 92 -16.37 10.72 5.89
N LYS A 93 -17.20 10.31 4.94
CA LYS A 93 -18.67 10.36 5.09
C LYS A 93 -19.29 9.01 5.45
N ASN A 94 -18.70 7.92 4.98
CA ASN A 94 -19.19 6.57 5.20
C ASN A 94 -18.03 5.62 5.44
N TYR A 95 -18.02 4.94 6.57
CA TYR A 95 -16.94 4.04 6.97
C TYR A 95 -16.66 2.93 5.94
N ASN A 96 -17.69 2.31 5.35
CA ASN A 96 -17.52 1.22 4.37
C ASN A 96 -16.96 1.75 3.04
N ASP A 97 -17.38 2.95 2.63
CA ASP A 97 -16.85 3.61 1.44
C ASP A 97 -15.37 3.99 1.70
N ASP A 98 -15.03 4.50 2.88
CA ASP A 98 -13.66 4.85 3.27
C ASP A 98 -12.73 3.64 3.27
N VAL A 99 -13.19 2.50 3.80
CA VAL A 99 -12.43 1.24 3.73
C VAL A 99 -12.14 0.86 2.29
N SER A 100 -13.12 0.98 1.40
CA SER A 100 -12.96 0.66 -0.02
C SER A 100 -12.03 1.64 -0.73
N ILE A 101 -12.14 2.94 -0.46
CA ILE A 101 -11.29 3.99 -1.02
C ILE A 101 -9.83 3.78 -0.60
N ARG A 102 -9.57 3.56 0.69
CA ARG A 102 -8.22 3.29 1.22
C ARG A 102 -7.61 2.04 0.62
N LEU A 103 -8.39 0.96 0.52
CA LEU A 103 -7.94 -0.30 -0.04
C LEU A 103 -7.55 -0.17 -1.51
N ILE A 104 -8.38 0.48 -2.33
CA ILE A 104 -8.08 0.72 -3.75
C ILE A 104 -6.80 1.55 -3.88
N THR A 105 -6.67 2.62 -3.10
CA THR A 105 -5.50 3.51 -3.08
C THR A 105 -4.20 2.74 -2.76
N ASP A 106 -4.22 1.90 -1.73
CA ASP A 106 -3.08 1.08 -1.33
C ASP A 106 -2.70 0.04 -2.39
N HIS A 107 -3.71 -0.70 -2.85
CA HIS A 107 -3.48 -1.83 -3.75
C HIS A 107 -3.03 -1.42 -5.14
N ILE A 108 -3.54 -0.30 -5.69
CA ILE A 108 -3.13 0.13 -7.02
C ILE A 108 -1.68 0.63 -7.04
N ARG A 109 -1.20 1.29 -5.99
CA ARG A 109 0.21 1.65 -5.85
C ARG A 109 1.08 0.41 -5.89
N SER A 110 0.80 -0.57 -5.04
CA SER A 110 1.53 -1.83 -4.97
C SER A 110 1.51 -2.57 -6.31
N ALA A 111 0.34 -2.68 -6.95
CA ALA A 111 0.19 -3.37 -8.23
C ALA A 111 0.98 -2.68 -9.36
N THR A 112 0.98 -1.36 -9.42
CA THR A 112 1.72 -0.58 -10.43
C THR A 112 3.22 -0.85 -10.34
N PHE A 113 3.81 -0.79 -9.15
CA PHE A 113 5.22 -1.09 -8.94
C PHE A 113 5.56 -2.56 -9.19
N MET A 114 4.75 -3.50 -8.71
CA MET A 114 4.97 -4.93 -8.95
C MET A 114 5.01 -5.26 -10.45
N ILE A 115 4.12 -4.67 -11.26
CA ILE A 115 4.11 -4.88 -12.71
C ILE A 115 5.34 -4.24 -13.34
N SER A 116 5.75 -3.05 -12.91
CA SER A 116 6.98 -2.41 -13.37
C SER A 116 8.22 -3.27 -13.09
N ASP A 117 8.24 -3.98 -11.96
CA ASP A 117 9.29 -4.93 -11.57
C ASP A 117 9.21 -6.27 -12.32
N GLY A 118 8.30 -6.38 -13.29
CA GLY A 118 8.17 -7.56 -14.16
C GLY A 118 7.33 -8.69 -13.58
N ILE A 119 6.56 -8.46 -12.50
CA ILE A 119 5.66 -9.46 -11.96
C ILE A 119 4.37 -9.49 -12.78
N MET A 120 3.97 -10.69 -13.22
CA MET A 120 2.72 -10.91 -13.95
C MET A 120 1.67 -11.58 -13.08
N PRO A 121 0.36 -11.27 -13.25
CA PRO A 121 -0.70 -11.97 -12.53
C PRO A 121 -0.71 -13.47 -12.88
N THR A 122 -0.51 -14.31 -11.89
CA THR A 122 -0.50 -15.78 -12.04
C THR A 122 -1.30 -16.44 -10.92
N ASN A 123 -1.36 -17.79 -10.94
CA ASN A 123 -2.04 -18.56 -9.89
C ASN A 123 -1.12 -18.92 -8.71
N GLU A 124 0.18 -18.69 -8.84
CA GLU A 124 1.18 -19.10 -7.87
C GLU A 124 2.21 -18.02 -7.57
N GLY A 125 2.90 -18.15 -6.45
CA GLY A 125 4.02 -17.30 -6.08
C GLY A 125 3.67 -15.80 -5.99
N ARG A 126 4.61 -14.96 -6.39
CA ARG A 126 4.46 -13.48 -6.35
C ARG A 126 3.34 -12.99 -7.26
N GLY A 127 3.14 -13.65 -8.41
CA GLY A 127 2.08 -13.28 -9.35
C GLY A 127 0.68 -13.53 -8.80
N TYR A 128 0.50 -14.52 -7.93
CA TYR A 128 -0.77 -14.72 -7.21
C TYR A 128 -1.09 -13.54 -6.28
N VAL A 129 -0.08 -13.03 -5.58
CA VAL A 129 -0.27 -11.84 -4.72
C VAL A 129 -0.71 -10.64 -5.56
N LEU A 130 -0.02 -10.34 -6.67
CA LEU A 130 -0.40 -9.28 -7.59
C LEU A 130 -1.85 -9.45 -8.10
N ARG A 131 -2.18 -10.64 -8.59
CA ARG A 131 -3.53 -10.95 -9.08
C ARG A 131 -4.59 -10.71 -8.01
N ARG A 132 -4.32 -11.11 -6.76
CA ARG A 132 -5.21 -10.89 -5.63
C ARG A 132 -5.39 -9.40 -5.31
N LEU A 133 -4.33 -8.60 -5.37
CA LEU A 133 -4.40 -7.15 -5.16
C LEU A 133 -5.28 -6.48 -6.21
N ILE A 134 -5.04 -6.78 -7.51
CA ILE A 134 -5.83 -6.22 -8.62
C ILE A 134 -7.32 -6.57 -8.48
N ARG A 135 -7.63 -7.84 -8.27
CA ARG A 135 -9.02 -8.31 -8.13
C ARG A 135 -9.72 -7.74 -6.91
N ARG A 136 -8.99 -7.59 -5.80
CA ARG A 136 -9.55 -7.00 -4.60
C ARG A 136 -9.86 -5.52 -4.80
N ALA A 137 -8.97 -4.77 -5.46
CA ALA A 137 -9.21 -3.38 -5.82
C ALA A 137 -10.42 -3.24 -6.77
N ALA A 138 -10.51 -4.08 -7.81
CA ALA A 138 -11.64 -4.10 -8.74
C ALA A 138 -12.97 -4.41 -8.04
N ARG A 139 -12.98 -5.39 -7.12
CA ARG A 139 -14.17 -5.71 -6.31
C ARG A 139 -14.64 -4.52 -5.46
N HIS A 140 -13.69 -3.84 -4.79
CA HIS A 140 -14.02 -2.66 -3.98
C HIS A 140 -14.47 -1.47 -4.84
N GLY A 141 -13.96 -1.35 -6.08
CA GLY A 141 -14.49 -0.40 -7.05
C GLY A 141 -15.98 -0.63 -7.34
N ARG A 142 -16.39 -1.87 -7.55
CA ARG A 142 -17.82 -2.21 -7.72
C ARG A 142 -18.65 -1.94 -6.47
N LEU A 143 -18.11 -2.15 -5.27
CA LEU A 143 -18.81 -1.78 -4.02
C LEU A 143 -19.02 -0.28 -3.89
N LEU A 144 -18.14 0.54 -4.48
CA LEU A 144 -18.30 2.00 -4.57
C LEU A 144 -19.21 2.43 -5.72
N GLY A 145 -19.69 1.50 -6.54
CA GLY A 145 -20.56 1.80 -7.70
C GLY A 145 -19.79 2.16 -8.97
N ILE A 146 -18.47 1.91 -9.04
CA ILE A 146 -17.69 2.17 -10.25
C ILE A 146 -18.01 1.08 -11.30
N GLU A 147 -18.41 1.50 -12.49
CA GLU A 147 -18.65 0.62 -13.62
C GLU A 147 -17.45 0.55 -14.57
N GLY A 148 -17.27 -0.61 -15.22
CA GLY A 148 -16.19 -0.81 -16.19
C GLY A 148 -14.81 -1.00 -15.56
N THR A 149 -13.77 -0.59 -16.31
CA THR A 149 -12.37 -0.64 -15.88
C THR A 149 -11.89 0.75 -15.46
N PHE A 150 -11.20 0.85 -14.35
CA PHE A 150 -10.74 2.12 -13.79
C PHE A 150 -9.31 2.06 -13.23
N LEU A 151 -8.75 0.86 -13.03
CA LEU A 151 -7.46 0.70 -12.37
C LEU A 151 -6.30 1.29 -13.16
N ALA A 152 -6.34 1.21 -14.50
CA ALA A 152 -5.31 1.83 -15.34
C ALA A 152 -5.26 3.36 -15.16
N LYS A 153 -6.42 4.01 -15.02
CA LYS A 153 -6.51 5.45 -14.77
C LYS A 153 -5.92 5.85 -13.40
N LEU A 154 -6.13 5.02 -12.39
CA LEU A 154 -5.51 5.23 -11.08
C LEU A 154 -4.01 4.99 -11.12
N SER A 155 -3.56 3.97 -11.87
CA SER A 155 -2.14 3.69 -12.07
C SER A 155 -1.41 4.85 -12.75
N GLU A 156 -2.06 5.58 -13.66
CA GLU A 156 -1.51 6.80 -14.27
C GLU A 156 -1.18 7.86 -13.21
N GLU A 157 -2.03 8.05 -12.22
CA GLU A 157 -1.76 8.96 -11.10
C GLU A 157 -0.59 8.50 -10.25
N VAL A 158 -0.47 7.19 -9.98
CA VAL A 158 0.68 6.61 -9.29
C VAL A 158 1.98 6.89 -10.05
N ILE A 159 1.98 6.68 -11.37
CA ILE A 159 3.14 6.94 -12.23
C ILE A 159 3.51 8.42 -12.20
N ASN A 160 2.54 9.31 -12.36
CA ASN A 160 2.78 10.76 -12.36
C ASN A 160 3.37 11.26 -11.04
N GLY A 161 2.91 10.72 -9.91
CA GLY A 161 3.42 11.07 -8.59
C GLY A 161 4.79 10.45 -8.26
N SER A 162 5.20 9.40 -8.98
CA SER A 162 6.41 8.62 -8.63
C SER A 162 7.53 8.68 -9.67
N LYS A 163 7.26 9.08 -10.92
CA LYS A 163 8.22 9.03 -12.03
C LYS A 163 9.50 9.84 -11.84
N ALA A 164 9.48 10.84 -10.98
CA ALA A 164 10.69 11.62 -10.68
C ALA A 164 11.75 10.78 -9.96
N GLY A 165 11.33 9.84 -9.10
CA GLY A 165 12.21 8.90 -8.42
C GLY A 165 12.32 7.53 -9.11
N TYR A 166 11.36 7.18 -9.96
CA TYR A 166 11.22 5.89 -10.63
C TYR A 166 10.86 6.07 -12.11
N PRO A 167 11.81 6.53 -12.95
CA PRO A 167 11.56 6.83 -14.37
C PRO A 167 11.10 5.61 -15.18
N GLU A 168 11.45 4.40 -14.76
CA GLU A 168 11.02 3.13 -15.36
C GLU A 168 9.48 2.94 -15.33
N LEU A 169 8.78 3.60 -14.44
CA LEU A 169 7.32 3.57 -14.42
C LEU A 169 6.72 4.24 -15.66
N GLU A 170 7.29 5.37 -16.09
CA GLU A 170 6.85 6.07 -17.31
C GLU A 170 7.22 5.25 -18.56
N GLU A 171 8.41 4.66 -18.61
CA GLU A 171 8.86 3.83 -19.74
C GLU A 171 7.96 2.60 -19.94
N LYS A 172 7.45 2.01 -18.84
CA LYS A 172 6.61 0.80 -18.86
C LYS A 172 5.11 1.10 -18.77
N LYS A 173 4.70 2.35 -18.84
CA LYS A 173 3.33 2.81 -18.63
C LYS A 173 2.30 2.01 -19.43
N GLU A 174 2.49 1.88 -20.74
CA GLU A 174 1.57 1.15 -21.62
C GLU A 174 1.47 -0.34 -21.25
N PHE A 175 2.59 -0.94 -20.88
CA PHE A 175 2.61 -2.33 -20.43
C PHE A 175 1.83 -2.50 -19.11
N ILE A 176 2.04 -1.62 -18.13
CA ILE A 176 1.34 -1.62 -16.85
C ILE A 176 -0.16 -1.51 -17.07
N PHE A 177 -0.60 -0.57 -17.89
CA PHE A 177 -2.03 -0.37 -18.21
C PHE A 177 -2.65 -1.59 -18.86
N LYS A 178 -1.95 -2.21 -19.81
CA LYS A 178 -2.42 -3.43 -20.48
C LYS A 178 -2.61 -4.58 -19.51
N VAL A 179 -1.67 -4.79 -18.59
CA VAL A 179 -1.75 -5.86 -17.59
C VAL A 179 -2.91 -5.63 -16.62
N LEU A 180 -3.04 -4.42 -16.09
CA LEU A 180 -4.13 -4.04 -15.19
C LEU A 180 -5.50 -4.21 -15.86
N THR A 181 -5.68 -3.64 -17.05
CA THR A 181 -6.94 -3.68 -17.79
C THR A 181 -7.35 -5.12 -18.15
N ASN A 182 -6.40 -5.95 -18.56
CA ASN A 182 -6.68 -7.34 -18.90
C ASN A 182 -7.15 -8.13 -17.68
N GLU A 183 -6.46 -8.04 -16.54
CA GLU A 183 -6.84 -8.77 -15.34
C GLU A 183 -8.17 -8.26 -14.74
N GLU A 184 -8.40 -6.94 -14.79
CA GLU A 184 -9.65 -6.32 -14.36
C GLU A 184 -10.83 -6.78 -15.22
N ASN A 185 -10.67 -6.81 -16.55
CA ASN A 185 -11.68 -7.32 -17.47
C ASN A 185 -12.00 -8.80 -17.25
N GLN A 186 -10.97 -9.64 -17.07
CA GLN A 186 -11.18 -11.05 -16.76
C GLN A 186 -11.96 -11.24 -15.46
N PHE A 187 -11.63 -10.47 -14.44
CA PHE A 187 -12.29 -10.54 -13.15
C PHE A 187 -13.73 -10.06 -13.23
N ASN A 188 -14.00 -8.96 -13.94
CA ASN A 188 -15.34 -8.43 -14.14
C ASN A 188 -16.26 -9.45 -14.84
N LYS A 189 -15.75 -10.15 -15.87
CA LYS A 189 -16.49 -11.24 -16.51
C LYS A 189 -16.83 -12.38 -15.54
N THR A 190 -15.89 -12.73 -14.67
CA THR A 190 -16.10 -13.79 -13.67
C THR A 190 -17.18 -13.42 -12.66
N ILE A 191 -17.18 -12.17 -12.18
CA ILE A 191 -18.21 -11.66 -11.26
C ILE A 191 -19.59 -11.66 -11.96
N ASP A 192 -19.66 -11.14 -13.18
CA ASP A 192 -20.93 -11.04 -13.92
C ASP A 192 -21.52 -12.43 -14.22
N GLN A 193 -20.67 -13.43 -14.43
CA GLN A 193 -21.11 -14.82 -14.56
C GLN A 193 -21.58 -15.40 -13.22
N GLY A 194 -20.90 -15.13 -12.12
CA GLY A 194 -21.28 -15.61 -10.79
C GLY A 194 -22.55 -14.99 -10.24
N LEU A 195 -22.92 -13.78 -10.66
CA LEU A 195 -24.18 -13.12 -10.28
C LEU A 195 -25.38 -13.59 -11.10
N ARG A 196 -25.20 -14.37 -12.17
CA ARG A 196 -26.27 -14.92 -13.01
C ARG A 196 -26.74 -16.31 -12.59
N ILE A 197 -26.08 -16.91 -11.59
CA ILE A 197 -26.46 -18.18 -10.95
C ILE A 197 -27.26 -17.87 -9.69
#